data_db7a7c84efdbe3c5707657834e3541dd
#
_entry.id   db7a7c84efdbe3c5707657834e3541dd
#
_cell.length_a   1.000
_cell.length_b   1.000
_cell.length_c   1.000
_cell.angle_alpha   90.00
_cell.angle_beta   90.00
_cell.angle_gamma   90.00
#
_symmetry.space_group_name_H-M   'P 1'
#
loop_
_entity.id
_entity.type
_entity.pdbx_description
1 polymer ?
#
loop_
_entity_poly.entity_id
_entity_poly.type
_entity_poly.pdbx_seq_one_letter_code
_entity_poly.pdbx_strand_id
1 'polypeptide(L)'
;MNILVTGGAGFIGSHLVDRLIKEGHHVVVMDNEATGRRENVPAGALYFQGDVANIDDLERAFKNDLDAVCHIAGQVSIIRSFSNPLTDLRTNVQGTVNVLQLCLKYHMPRLLYASSMTIYSSASPLPTPEEAPCQPISYYGITKYAAERYVRTTAERVDLDFDFRVTCFRMYSVYGPRQALDNPYQGVLGIFLGNLLRGEPITIFGDGEQSRDFVYIDDIVSAWVSALGKPATYGRIFNLGSGHRLSINQLGDFVLAAFNHTRSDYSLVYAPARPGDQRQVQADITQARVNLGWEPKVSFETGLAETVRWAIQQHGNDLQTKIAKRAI
;
A
#
# COMPACT_ATOMS: atom_id res chain seq x y z
N MET A 1 -12.01 -10.57 -17.44
CA MET A 1 -11.92 -9.10 -17.59
C MET A 1 -10.51 -8.74 -18.00
N ASN A 2 -10.35 -7.65 -18.75
CA ASN A 2 -9.06 -7.03 -19.05
C ASN A 2 -8.84 -5.90 -18.02
N ILE A 3 -7.83 -5.99 -17.18
CA ILE A 3 -7.65 -5.11 -16.03
C ILE A 3 -6.28 -4.43 -16.09
N LEU A 4 -6.25 -3.10 -16.07
CA LEU A 4 -5.02 -2.34 -15.89
C LEU A 4 -4.69 -2.22 -14.41
N VAL A 5 -3.48 -2.61 -14.03
CA VAL A 5 -2.91 -2.37 -12.69
C VAL A 5 -1.74 -1.39 -12.83
N THR A 6 -1.93 -0.15 -12.41
CA THR A 6 -0.82 0.81 -12.30
C THR A 6 -0.07 0.58 -11.00
N GLY A 7 1.25 0.66 -11.02
CA GLY A 7 2.08 0.27 -9.88
C GLY A 7 2.14 -1.25 -9.67
N GLY A 8 1.89 -2.02 -10.75
CA GLY A 8 1.78 -3.48 -10.69
C GLY A 8 3.10 -4.23 -10.50
N ALA A 9 4.26 -3.57 -10.60
CA ALA A 9 5.56 -4.13 -10.24
C ALA A 9 5.95 -3.85 -8.77
N GLY A 10 5.16 -3.01 -8.07
CA GLY A 10 5.34 -2.67 -6.66
C GLY A 10 4.88 -3.77 -5.71
N PHE A 11 5.01 -3.52 -4.40
CA PHE A 11 4.63 -4.45 -3.34
C PHE A 11 3.16 -4.90 -3.46
N ILE A 12 2.20 -3.98 -3.28
CA ILE A 12 0.77 -4.33 -3.30
C ILE A 12 0.33 -4.73 -4.70
N GLY A 13 0.76 -3.97 -5.72
CA GLY A 13 0.34 -4.20 -7.10
C GLY A 13 0.72 -5.57 -7.63
N SER A 14 1.92 -6.06 -7.33
CA SER A 14 2.38 -7.37 -7.82
C SER A 14 1.59 -8.55 -7.24
N HIS A 15 1.19 -8.47 -5.97
CA HIS A 15 0.30 -9.47 -5.37
C HIS A 15 -1.11 -9.42 -5.98
N LEU A 16 -1.61 -8.22 -6.27
CA LEU A 16 -2.88 -8.08 -6.97
C LEU A 16 -2.81 -8.66 -8.39
N VAL A 17 -1.74 -8.40 -9.14
CA VAL A 17 -1.51 -8.96 -10.48
C VAL A 17 -1.50 -10.49 -10.45
N ASP A 18 -0.74 -11.10 -9.51
CA ASP A 18 -0.70 -12.57 -9.35
C ASP A 18 -2.11 -13.13 -9.10
N ARG A 19 -2.86 -12.50 -8.21
CA ARG A 19 -4.20 -12.96 -7.86
C ARG A 19 -5.19 -12.82 -9.01
N LEU A 20 -5.16 -11.71 -9.74
CA LEU A 20 -6.03 -11.49 -10.91
C LEU A 20 -5.76 -12.51 -12.01
N ILE A 21 -4.50 -12.80 -12.32
CA ILE A 21 -4.14 -13.83 -13.31
C ILE A 21 -4.61 -15.21 -12.85
N LYS A 22 -4.41 -15.54 -11.57
CA LYS A 22 -4.87 -16.81 -10.99
C LYS A 22 -6.39 -16.97 -11.09
N GLU A 23 -7.16 -15.89 -11.06
CA GLU A 23 -8.62 -15.90 -11.23
C GLU A 23 -9.05 -15.81 -12.71
N GLY A 24 -8.12 -15.90 -13.65
CA GLY A 24 -8.39 -15.96 -15.08
C GLY A 24 -8.63 -14.61 -15.75
N HIS A 25 -8.20 -13.51 -15.14
CA HIS A 25 -8.23 -12.18 -15.76
C HIS A 25 -7.03 -11.95 -16.68
N HIS A 26 -7.21 -11.17 -17.74
CA HIS A 26 -6.10 -10.61 -18.52
C HIS A 26 -5.62 -9.32 -17.86
N VAL A 27 -4.34 -9.30 -17.49
CA VAL A 27 -3.79 -8.19 -16.72
C VAL A 27 -2.78 -7.39 -17.54
N VAL A 28 -3.03 -6.09 -17.64
CA VAL A 28 -2.08 -5.10 -18.14
C VAL A 28 -1.44 -4.43 -16.94
N VAL A 29 -0.12 -4.37 -16.91
CA VAL A 29 0.65 -3.74 -15.84
C VAL A 29 1.36 -2.52 -16.38
N MET A 30 1.31 -1.42 -15.64
CA MET A 30 2.14 -0.24 -15.87
C MET A 30 2.88 0.15 -14.60
N ASP A 31 4.19 0.33 -14.69
CA ASP A 31 5.05 0.73 -13.58
C ASP A 31 6.29 1.48 -14.11
N ASN A 32 6.78 2.48 -13.37
CA ASN A 32 8.01 3.19 -13.71
C ASN A 32 9.26 2.62 -13.00
N GLU A 33 9.08 1.54 -12.23
CA GLU A 33 10.13 0.87 -11.45
C GLU A 33 10.86 1.76 -10.44
N ALA A 34 10.25 2.89 -10.02
CA ALA A 34 10.84 3.77 -9.02
C ALA A 34 11.01 3.06 -7.64
N THR A 35 10.13 2.12 -7.32
CA THR A 35 10.20 1.25 -6.14
C THR A 35 9.77 -0.18 -6.47
N GLY A 36 9.05 -0.38 -7.56
CA GLY A 36 8.68 -1.68 -8.10
C GLY A 36 9.87 -2.36 -8.77
N ARG A 37 9.75 -3.68 -8.98
CA ARG A 37 10.76 -4.49 -9.66
C ARG A 37 10.10 -5.30 -10.77
N ARG A 38 10.66 -5.24 -11.98
CA ARG A 38 10.13 -5.97 -13.15
C ARG A 38 9.95 -7.48 -12.87
N GLU A 39 10.83 -8.04 -12.08
CA GLU A 39 10.80 -9.45 -11.67
C GLU A 39 9.57 -9.85 -10.83
N ASN A 40 8.89 -8.89 -10.20
CA ASN A 40 7.65 -9.14 -9.49
C ASN A 40 6.44 -9.31 -10.42
N VAL A 41 6.58 -8.98 -11.71
CA VAL A 41 5.49 -9.07 -12.69
C VAL A 41 5.54 -10.43 -13.38
N PRO A 42 4.51 -11.28 -13.22
CA PRO A 42 4.48 -12.61 -13.82
C PRO A 42 4.42 -12.54 -15.36
N ALA A 43 4.94 -13.59 -16.01
CA ALA A 43 5.00 -13.67 -17.48
C ALA A 43 3.62 -13.63 -18.16
N GLY A 44 2.54 -13.93 -17.44
CA GLY A 44 1.16 -13.88 -17.95
C GLY A 44 0.57 -12.48 -18.04
N ALA A 45 1.26 -11.43 -17.54
CA ALA A 45 0.83 -10.04 -17.64
C ALA A 45 1.47 -9.32 -18.82
N LEU A 46 0.68 -8.49 -19.51
CA LEU A 46 1.22 -7.53 -20.48
C LEU A 46 1.83 -6.34 -19.73
N TYR A 47 3.12 -6.09 -19.89
CA TYR A 47 3.85 -5.08 -19.14
C TYR A 47 4.24 -3.88 -19.97
N PHE A 48 3.98 -2.67 -19.44
CA PHE A 48 4.42 -1.39 -19.95
C PHE A 48 5.28 -0.67 -18.91
N GLN A 49 6.51 -0.38 -19.23
CA GLN A 49 7.32 0.54 -18.43
C GLN A 49 6.90 1.98 -18.75
N GLY A 50 6.53 2.75 -17.74
CA GLY A 50 6.08 4.14 -17.91
C GLY A 50 5.62 4.79 -16.61
N ASP A 51 5.53 6.12 -16.61
CA ASP A 51 5.15 6.94 -15.46
C ASP A 51 3.68 7.39 -15.58
N VAL A 52 2.86 7.15 -14.57
CA VAL A 52 1.46 7.64 -14.53
C VAL A 52 1.36 9.16 -14.61
N ALA A 53 2.40 9.89 -14.23
CA ALA A 53 2.48 11.34 -14.40
C ALA A 53 2.76 11.77 -15.86
N ASN A 54 3.12 10.84 -16.75
CA ASN A 54 3.21 11.06 -18.18
C ASN A 54 1.99 10.43 -18.88
N ILE A 55 1.11 11.27 -19.42
CA ILE A 55 -0.14 10.82 -20.02
C ILE A 55 0.08 9.94 -21.26
N ASP A 56 1.12 10.24 -22.06
CA ASP A 56 1.43 9.48 -23.27
C ASP A 56 1.90 8.06 -22.93
N ASP A 57 2.68 7.90 -21.85
CA ASP A 57 3.07 6.59 -21.34
C ASP A 57 1.84 5.80 -20.91
N LEU A 58 0.96 6.43 -20.12
CA LEU A 58 -0.23 5.80 -19.56
C LEU A 58 -1.21 5.41 -20.67
N GLU A 59 -1.37 6.23 -21.70
CA GLU A 59 -2.29 5.98 -22.81
C GLU A 59 -1.94 4.69 -23.59
N ARG A 60 -0.66 4.31 -23.66
CA ARG A 60 -0.27 3.03 -24.28
C ARG A 60 -0.90 1.84 -23.60
N ALA A 61 -1.03 1.89 -22.25
CA ALA A 61 -1.68 0.84 -21.49
C ALA A 61 -3.21 0.85 -21.66
N PHE A 62 -3.84 2.03 -21.83
CA PHE A 62 -5.28 2.16 -22.03
C PHE A 62 -5.78 1.65 -23.39
N LYS A 63 -4.93 1.51 -24.39
CA LYS A 63 -5.28 0.99 -25.73
C LYS A 63 -5.52 -0.53 -25.78
N ASN A 64 -5.66 -1.20 -24.65
CA ASN A 64 -5.74 -2.66 -24.55
C ASN A 64 -7.16 -3.18 -24.20
N ASP A 65 -8.21 -2.47 -24.63
CA ASP A 65 -9.62 -2.89 -24.44
C ASP A 65 -9.94 -3.29 -23.00
N LEU A 66 -9.77 -2.35 -22.09
CA LEU A 66 -9.85 -2.56 -20.65
C LEU A 66 -11.28 -2.52 -20.12
N ASP A 67 -11.58 -3.38 -19.13
CA ASP A 67 -12.84 -3.39 -18.37
C ASP A 67 -12.75 -2.64 -17.05
N ALA A 68 -11.54 -2.56 -16.46
CA ALA A 68 -11.33 -1.92 -15.17
C ALA A 68 -9.88 -1.42 -15.00
N VAL A 69 -9.73 -0.43 -14.14
CA VAL A 69 -8.43 0.08 -13.69
C VAL A 69 -8.28 -0.08 -12.19
N CYS A 70 -7.20 -0.73 -11.74
CA CYS A 70 -6.72 -0.75 -10.36
C CYS A 70 -5.56 0.24 -10.23
N HIS A 71 -5.84 1.46 -9.75
CA HIS A 71 -4.85 2.51 -9.63
C HIS A 71 -4.14 2.45 -8.28
N ILE A 72 -2.96 1.81 -8.25
CA ILE A 72 -2.13 1.60 -7.06
C ILE A 72 -0.87 2.47 -7.10
N ALA A 73 -0.39 2.82 -8.30
CA ALA A 73 0.80 3.65 -8.47
C ALA A 73 0.73 4.91 -7.60
N GLY A 74 1.81 5.18 -6.86
CA GLY A 74 1.90 6.34 -5.99
C GLY A 74 3.23 6.41 -5.25
N GLN A 75 3.65 7.63 -4.91
CA GLN A 75 4.68 7.87 -3.91
C GLN A 75 4.05 7.62 -2.52
N VAL A 76 4.66 6.80 -1.66
CA VAL A 76 4.04 6.32 -0.41
C VAL A 76 4.77 6.77 0.87
N SER A 77 5.87 7.50 0.74
CA SER A 77 6.69 7.89 1.89
C SER A 77 6.33 9.28 2.41
N ILE A 78 5.93 9.37 3.68
CA ILE A 78 5.73 10.64 4.38
C ILE A 78 7.02 11.47 4.38
N ILE A 79 8.17 10.85 4.67
CA ILE A 79 9.46 11.55 4.76
C ILE A 79 9.87 12.11 3.39
N ARG A 80 9.73 11.32 2.32
CA ARG A 80 10.02 11.78 0.96
C ARG A 80 9.07 12.89 0.52
N SER A 81 7.83 12.89 0.96
CA SER A 81 6.89 13.97 0.63
C SER A 81 7.37 15.33 1.18
N PHE A 82 7.98 15.36 2.37
CA PHE A 82 8.56 16.59 2.92
C PHE A 82 9.85 17.02 2.19
N SER A 83 10.71 16.08 1.82
CA SER A 83 11.97 16.40 1.15
C SER A 83 11.80 16.67 -0.35
N ASN A 84 10.80 16.11 -0.99
CA ASN A 84 10.51 16.29 -2.42
C ASN A 84 9.00 16.39 -2.70
N PRO A 85 8.35 17.50 -2.29
CA PRO A 85 6.90 17.65 -2.38
C PRO A 85 6.38 17.70 -3.82
N LEU A 86 7.18 18.20 -4.78
CA LEU A 86 6.78 18.24 -6.18
C LEU A 86 6.69 16.85 -6.80
N THR A 87 7.60 15.96 -6.47
CA THR A 87 7.51 14.56 -6.91
C THR A 87 6.28 13.88 -6.31
N ASP A 88 5.99 14.12 -5.02
CA ASP A 88 4.80 13.59 -4.36
C ASP A 88 3.51 14.08 -5.03
N LEU A 89 3.40 15.39 -5.26
CA LEU A 89 2.27 16.01 -5.97
C LEU A 89 2.11 15.44 -7.38
N ARG A 90 3.22 15.38 -8.13
CA ARG A 90 3.24 14.90 -9.51
C ARG A 90 2.78 13.45 -9.60
N THR A 91 3.33 12.56 -8.76
CA THR A 91 2.98 11.15 -8.81
C THR A 91 1.55 10.90 -8.32
N ASN A 92 1.20 11.43 -7.14
CA ASN A 92 -0.07 11.09 -6.49
C ASN A 92 -1.27 11.86 -7.04
N VAL A 93 -1.12 13.15 -7.37
CA VAL A 93 -2.24 13.95 -7.86
C VAL A 93 -2.27 13.98 -9.38
N GLN A 94 -1.19 14.46 -10.04
CA GLN A 94 -1.17 14.53 -11.51
C GLN A 94 -1.34 13.13 -12.13
N GLY A 95 -0.65 12.10 -11.60
CA GLY A 95 -0.81 10.71 -12.06
C GLY A 95 -2.25 10.24 -11.96
N THR A 96 -2.93 10.49 -10.85
CA THR A 96 -4.36 10.14 -10.69
C THR A 96 -5.25 10.93 -11.65
N VAL A 97 -4.99 12.23 -11.86
CA VAL A 97 -5.75 13.04 -12.83
C VAL A 97 -5.56 12.51 -14.25
N ASN A 98 -4.35 12.11 -14.64
CA ASN A 98 -4.10 11.49 -15.95
C ASN A 98 -4.89 10.18 -16.12
N VAL A 99 -4.91 9.32 -15.06
CA VAL A 99 -5.75 8.09 -15.07
C VAL A 99 -7.22 8.45 -15.28
N LEU A 100 -7.75 9.44 -14.57
CA LEU A 100 -9.14 9.88 -14.72
C LEU A 100 -9.44 10.43 -16.12
N GLN A 101 -8.54 11.25 -16.69
CA GLN A 101 -8.70 11.76 -18.04
C GLN A 101 -8.79 10.63 -19.08
N LEU A 102 -7.96 9.59 -18.93
CA LEU A 102 -8.02 8.44 -19.82
C LEU A 102 -9.23 7.54 -19.53
N CYS A 103 -9.64 7.39 -18.28
CA CYS A 103 -10.90 6.71 -17.95
C CYS A 103 -12.08 7.37 -18.67
N LEU A 104 -12.16 8.71 -18.65
CA LEU A 104 -13.22 9.44 -19.36
C LEU A 104 -13.08 9.31 -20.89
N LYS A 105 -11.87 9.48 -21.43
CA LYS A 105 -11.59 9.39 -22.87
C LYS A 105 -11.97 8.03 -23.47
N TYR A 106 -11.72 6.94 -22.71
CA TYR A 106 -11.96 5.56 -23.17
C TYR A 106 -13.25 4.96 -22.58
N HIS A 107 -14.14 5.75 -21.98
CA HIS A 107 -15.40 5.32 -21.34
C HIS A 107 -15.19 4.13 -20.39
N MET A 108 -14.12 4.19 -19.59
CA MET A 108 -13.75 3.15 -18.66
C MET A 108 -14.80 3.02 -17.54
N PRO A 109 -15.55 1.91 -17.41
CA PRO A 109 -16.68 1.87 -16.49
C PRO A 109 -16.28 1.69 -15.03
N ARG A 110 -15.06 1.24 -14.75
CA ARG A 110 -14.65 0.83 -13.40
C ARG A 110 -13.25 1.30 -13.01
N LEU A 111 -13.14 2.00 -11.86
CA LEU A 111 -11.88 2.41 -11.25
C LEU A 111 -11.86 2.03 -9.77
N LEU A 112 -10.82 1.32 -9.33
CA LEU A 112 -10.47 1.11 -7.92
C LEU A 112 -9.23 1.95 -7.61
N TYR A 113 -9.27 2.71 -6.52
CA TYR A 113 -8.22 3.65 -6.15
C TYR A 113 -7.58 3.33 -4.80
N ALA A 114 -6.26 3.30 -4.75
CA ALA A 114 -5.46 3.16 -3.54
C ALA A 114 -5.37 4.50 -2.81
N SER A 115 -6.25 4.74 -1.85
CA SER A 115 -6.14 5.82 -0.87
C SER A 115 -5.35 5.36 0.35
N SER A 116 -5.31 6.16 1.41
CA SER A 116 -4.48 5.90 2.59
C SER A 116 -5.17 6.38 3.88
N MET A 117 -4.91 5.73 4.99
CA MET A 117 -5.35 6.18 6.32
C MET A 117 -4.71 7.52 6.72
N THR A 118 -3.60 7.92 6.10
CA THR A 118 -2.88 9.18 6.41
C THR A 118 -3.65 10.44 6.06
N ILE A 119 -4.81 10.32 5.41
CA ILE A 119 -5.72 11.43 5.13
C ILE A 119 -6.52 11.86 6.36
N TYR A 120 -6.67 10.99 7.36
CA TYR A 120 -7.42 11.30 8.57
C TYR A 120 -6.68 12.26 9.50
N SER A 121 -7.47 12.96 10.32
CA SER A 121 -6.94 13.76 11.42
C SER A 121 -6.28 12.88 12.48
N SER A 122 -5.19 13.38 13.08
CA SER A 122 -4.60 12.74 14.27
C SER A 122 -5.53 12.76 15.49
N ALA A 123 -6.58 13.59 15.48
CA ALA A 123 -7.61 13.68 16.51
C ALA A 123 -8.87 12.86 16.18
N SER A 124 -8.85 12.04 15.13
CA SER A 124 -9.98 11.17 14.78
C SER A 124 -10.28 10.15 15.89
N PRO A 125 -11.56 9.77 16.07
CA PRO A 125 -11.91 8.71 17.03
C PRO A 125 -11.24 7.38 16.66
N LEU A 126 -11.11 6.50 17.63
CA LEU A 126 -10.58 5.14 17.44
C LEU A 126 -11.62 4.11 17.92
N PRO A 127 -11.90 3.08 17.11
CA PRO A 127 -11.50 2.89 15.72
C PRO A 127 -11.99 4.02 14.80
N THR A 128 -11.19 4.39 13.76
CA THR A 128 -11.49 5.50 12.86
C THR A 128 -12.46 5.07 11.76
N PRO A 129 -13.70 5.60 11.70
CA PRO A 129 -14.65 5.29 10.64
C PRO A 129 -14.36 6.11 9.37
N GLU A 130 -14.95 5.70 8.22
CA GLU A 130 -14.74 6.37 6.93
C GLU A 130 -15.26 7.81 6.89
N GLU A 131 -16.22 8.15 7.73
CA GLU A 131 -16.83 9.49 7.88
C GLU A 131 -15.99 10.45 8.74
N ALA A 132 -14.93 9.94 9.39
CA ALA A 132 -14.05 10.76 10.22
C ALA A 132 -13.43 11.92 9.41
N PRO A 133 -13.20 13.10 10.04
CA PRO A 133 -12.64 14.26 9.36
C PRO A 133 -11.30 13.97 8.70
N CYS A 134 -11.18 14.31 7.42
CA CYS A 134 -9.94 14.24 6.65
C CYS A 134 -9.15 15.54 6.86
N GLN A 135 -8.14 15.49 7.73
CA GLN A 135 -7.24 16.60 8.04
C GLN A 135 -5.79 16.09 8.07
N PRO A 136 -5.20 15.81 6.89
CA PRO A 136 -3.88 15.22 6.79
C PRO A 136 -2.79 16.15 7.35
N ILE A 137 -1.83 15.56 8.06
CA ILE A 137 -0.71 16.28 8.70
C ILE A 137 0.62 16.11 7.96
N SER A 138 0.60 15.53 6.76
CA SER A 138 1.76 15.35 5.89
C SER A 138 1.42 15.68 4.43
N TYR A 139 2.43 16.05 3.63
CA TYR A 139 2.21 16.30 2.20
C TYR A 139 1.71 15.04 1.49
N TYR A 140 2.23 13.87 1.84
CA TYR A 140 1.70 12.59 1.36
C TYR A 140 0.20 12.43 1.65
N GLY A 141 -0.23 12.69 2.89
CA GLY A 141 -1.65 12.61 3.24
C GLY A 141 -2.48 13.63 2.45
N ILE A 142 -1.97 14.86 2.24
CA ILE A 142 -2.64 15.90 1.45
C ILE A 142 -2.81 15.45 0.00
N THR A 143 -1.76 14.93 -0.64
CA THR A 143 -1.81 14.49 -2.04
C THR A 143 -2.71 13.26 -2.23
N LYS A 144 -2.70 12.32 -1.28
CA LYS A 144 -3.62 11.17 -1.29
C LYS A 144 -5.08 11.59 -1.12
N TYR A 145 -5.34 12.55 -0.23
CA TYR A 145 -6.70 13.08 -0.05
C TYR A 145 -7.17 13.87 -1.28
N ALA A 146 -6.31 14.74 -1.83
CA ALA A 146 -6.63 15.46 -3.06
C ALA A 146 -6.99 14.50 -4.19
N ALA A 147 -6.18 13.46 -4.43
CA ALA A 147 -6.43 12.46 -5.44
C ALA A 147 -7.72 11.67 -5.20
N GLU A 148 -8.01 11.26 -3.95
CA GLU A 148 -9.29 10.63 -3.58
C GLU A 148 -10.48 11.54 -3.91
N ARG A 149 -10.36 12.85 -3.63
CA ARG A 149 -11.39 13.83 -3.97
C ARG A 149 -11.60 13.95 -5.48
N TYR A 150 -10.52 13.99 -6.27
CA TYR A 150 -10.62 13.98 -7.73
C TYR A 150 -11.36 12.73 -8.24
N VAL A 151 -11.00 11.54 -7.74
CA VAL A 151 -11.64 10.27 -8.13
C VAL A 151 -13.15 10.31 -7.85
N ARG A 152 -13.53 10.69 -6.64
CA ARG A 152 -14.93 10.71 -6.22
C ARG A 152 -15.74 11.78 -6.97
N THR A 153 -15.22 13.01 -7.03
CA THR A 153 -15.91 14.12 -7.73
C THR A 153 -16.07 13.82 -9.22
N THR A 154 -15.10 13.13 -9.85
CA THR A 154 -15.25 12.71 -11.26
C THR A 154 -16.39 11.69 -11.42
N ALA A 155 -16.56 10.76 -10.49
CA ALA A 155 -17.65 9.78 -10.54
C ALA A 155 -19.04 10.36 -10.21
N GLU A 156 -19.07 11.48 -9.49
CA GLU A 156 -20.30 12.22 -9.12
C GLU A 156 -20.77 13.17 -10.25
N ARG A 157 -20.05 13.27 -11.38
CA ARG A 157 -20.42 14.14 -12.50
C ARG A 157 -21.69 13.63 -13.17
N VAL A 158 -22.63 14.56 -13.40
CA VAL A 158 -23.93 14.30 -14.03
C VAL A 158 -23.92 14.48 -15.56
N ASP A 159 -22.83 15.01 -16.10
CA ASP A 159 -22.64 15.27 -17.54
C ASP A 159 -21.89 14.14 -18.26
N LEU A 160 -21.62 13.03 -17.59
CA LEU A 160 -21.05 11.85 -18.22
C LEU A 160 -22.13 11.05 -18.96
N ASP A 161 -21.81 10.60 -20.17
CA ASP A 161 -22.67 9.79 -21.02
C ASP A 161 -22.55 8.27 -20.75
N PHE A 162 -21.80 7.89 -19.71
CA PHE A 162 -21.62 6.51 -19.25
C PHE A 162 -21.54 6.44 -17.74
N ASP A 163 -21.79 5.26 -17.18
CA ASP A 163 -21.67 4.96 -15.75
C ASP A 163 -20.20 4.80 -15.33
N PHE A 164 -19.63 5.81 -14.69
CA PHE A 164 -18.28 5.74 -14.13
C PHE A 164 -18.33 5.36 -12.64
N ARG A 165 -17.93 4.12 -12.34
CA ARG A 165 -18.07 3.50 -11.02
C ARG A 165 -16.73 3.40 -10.33
N VAL A 166 -16.57 4.08 -9.20
CA VAL A 166 -15.31 4.12 -8.45
C VAL A 166 -15.45 3.44 -7.09
N THR A 167 -14.35 2.93 -6.55
CA THR A 167 -14.22 2.50 -5.16
C THR A 167 -12.86 2.97 -4.66
N CYS A 168 -12.83 3.59 -3.47
CA CYS A 168 -11.59 4.05 -2.84
C CYS A 168 -11.27 3.17 -1.64
N PHE A 169 -10.02 2.73 -1.52
CA PHE A 169 -9.53 1.96 -0.38
C PHE A 169 -8.54 2.80 0.44
N ARG A 170 -8.92 3.17 1.65
CA ARG A 170 -8.05 3.78 2.65
C ARG A 170 -7.29 2.67 3.37
N MET A 171 -6.15 2.31 2.79
CA MET A 171 -5.32 1.22 3.32
C MET A 171 -4.54 1.68 4.54
N TYR A 172 -4.50 0.81 5.54
CA TYR A 172 -3.71 0.96 6.75
C TYR A 172 -2.30 0.40 6.57
N SER A 173 -1.64 -0.06 7.62
CA SER A 173 -0.24 -0.51 7.52
C SER A 173 -0.14 -1.89 6.87
N VAL A 174 -0.18 -1.93 5.54
CA VAL A 174 -0.04 -3.18 4.78
C VAL A 174 1.37 -3.74 4.94
N TYR A 175 1.47 -5.03 5.18
CA TYR A 175 2.74 -5.75 5.28
C TYR A 175 2.68 -7.13 4.62
N GLY A 176 3.84 -7.69 4.27
CA GLY A 176 3.92 -9.00 3.64
C GLY A 176 5.17 -9.18 2.77
N PRO A 177 5.31 -10.34 2.10
CA PRO A 177 6.35 -10.59 1.11
C PRO A 177 6.44 -9.52 0.02
N ARG A 178 7.61 -9.32 -0.58
CA ARG A 178 7.91 -8.28 -1.58
C ARG A 178 7.86 -6.84 -1.05
N GLN A 179 7.62 -6.61 0.24
CA GLN A 179 7.82 -5.29 0.83
C GLN A 179 9.32 -4.97 0.84
N ALA A 180 9.71 -3.75 0.43
CA ALA A 180 11.12 -3.37 0.39
C ALA A 180 11.74 -3.39 1.80
N LEU A 181 12.86 -4.12 1.95
CA LEU A 181 13.60 -4.27 3.21
C LEU A 181 14.80 -3.32 3.32
N ASP A 182 15.17 -2.71 2.21
CA ASP A 182 16.31 -1.79 2.05
C ASP A 182 15.88 -0.31 1.93
N ASN A 183 14.58 -0.04 1.88
CA ASN A 183 14.04 1.31 1.75
C ASN A 183 13.71 1.91 3.13
N PRO A 184 14.52 2.86 3.66
CA PRO A 184 14.30 3.46 4.99
C PRO A 184 13.06 4.36 5.07
N TYR A 185 12.36 4.53 3.96
CA TYR A 185 11.19 5.41 3.84
C TYR A 185 9.87 4.64 3.72
N GLN A 186 9.89 3.32 3.78
CA GLN A 186 8.73 2.47 3.58
C GLN A 186 8.45 1.62 4.81
N GLY A 187 7.20 1.42 5.17
CA GLY A 187 6.65 0.59 6.23
C GLY A 187 7.58 0.14 7.38
N VAL A 188 7.28 0.50 8.61
CA VAL A 188 8.14 0.26 9.78
C VAL A 188 8.54 -1.22 9.95
N LEU A 189 7.64 -2.16 9.62
CA LEU A 189 7.95 -3.59 9.68
C LEU A 189 9.07 -3.97 8.71
N GLY A 190 9.00 -3.52 7.45
CA GLY A 190 10.05 -3.78 6.46
C GLY A 190 11.41 -3.21 6.89
N ILE A 191 11.43 -2.02 7.51
CA ILE A 191 12.65 -1.42 8.06
C ILE A 191 13.23 -2.29 9.19
N PHE A 192 12.38 -2.75 10.13
CA PHE A 192 12.85 -3.58 11.25
C PHE A 192 13.41 -4.92 10.76
N LEU A 193 12.70 -5.58 9.82
CA LEU A 193 13.18 -6.81 9.21
C LEU A 193 14.50 -6.59 8.46
N GLY A 194 14.60 -5.52 7.68
CA GLY A 194 15.82 -5.21 6.94
C GLY A 194 17.01 -4.93 7.85
N ASN A 195 16.83 -4.18 8.93
CA ASN A 195 17.88 -3.92 9.92
C ASN A 195 18.35 -5.23 10.58
N LEU A 196 17.41 -6.08 10.98
CA LEU A 196 17.72 -7.35 11.63
C LEU A 196 18.50 -8.27 10.69
N LEU A 197 18.08 -8.38 9.43
CA LEU A 197 18.79 -9.15 8.39
C LEU A 197 20.21 -8.62 8.10
N ARG A 198 20.47 -7.32 8.31
CA ARG A 198 21.81 -6.73 8.16
C ARG A 198 22.62 -6.77 9.45
N GLY A 199 22.03 -7.21 10.58
CA GLY A 199 22.66 -7.15 11.90
C GLY A 199 22.83 -5.70 12.41
N GLU A 200 21.93 -4.79 11.99
CA GLU A 200 21.91 -3.39 12.38
C GLU A 200 20.89 -3.18 13.51
N PRO A 201 21.10 -2.22 14.42
CA PRO A 201 20.13 -1.92 15.48
C PRO A 201 18.75 -1.58 14.92
N ILE A 202 17.70 -2.02 15.62
CA ILE A 202 16.34 -1.56 15.34
C ILE A 202 16.19 -0.16 15.95
N THR A 203 15.87 0.84 15.10
CA THR A 203 15.64 2.22 15.56
C THR A 203 14.15 2.48 15.73
N ILE A 204 13.74 2.81 16.95
CA ILE A 204 12.39 3.24 17.31
C ILE A 204 12.39 4.76 17.45
N PHE A 205 11.52 5.46 16.68
CA PHE A 205 11.38 6.91 16.76
C PHE A 205 10.32 7.27 17.81
N GLY A 206 10.65 8.21 18.73
CA GLY A 206 9.81 8.51 19.89
C GLY A 206 9.96 7.47 21.00
N ASP A 207 8.91 7.29 21.81
CA ASP A 207 8.87 6.35 22.94
C ASP A 207 8.43 4.92 22.57
N GLY A 208 8.06 4.70 21.30
CA GLY A 208 7.60 3.41 20.79
C GLY A 208 6.14 3.06 21.17
N GLU A 209 5.42 3.94 21.88
CA GLU A 209 4.01 3.73 22.23
C GLU A 209 3.04 4.20 21.14
N GLN A 210 3.53 4.81 20.07
CA GLN A 210 2.72 5.03 18.88
C GLN A 210 2.31 3.68 18.27
N SER A 211 1.05 3.58 17.85
CA SER A 211 0.49 2.33 17.36
C SER A 211 0.10 2.38 15.89
N ARG A 212 0.10 1.20 15.26
CA ARG A 212 -0.34 1.00 13.87
C ARG A 212 -1.28 -0.19 13.78
N ASP A 213 -2.19 -0.12 12.84
CA ASP A 213 -3.07 -1.21 12.44
C ASP A 213 -2.42 -1.92 11.25
N PHE A 214 -1.87 -3.11 11.51
CA PHE A 214 -1.17 -3.91 10.51
C PHE A 214 -2.13 -4.89 9.84
N VAL A 215 -2.18 -4.87 8.52
CA VAL A 215 -3.02 -5.77 7.72
C VAL A 215 -2.17 -6.52 6.70
N TYR A 216 -2.37 -7.84 6.60
CA TYR A 216 -1.58 -8.69 5.72
C TYR A 216 -1.95 -8.50 4.26
N ILE A 217 -0.97 -8.62 3.38
CA ILE A 217 -1.13 -8.33 1.94
C ILE A 217 -2.21 -9.16 1.26
N ASP A 218 -2.38 -10.44 1.60
CA ASP A 218 -3.39 -11.29 0.97
C ASP A 218 -4.82 -10.84 1.31
N ASP A 219 -5.04 -10.32 2.52
CA ASP A 219 -6.32 -9.73 2.91
C ASP A 219 -6.62 -8.47 2.09
N ILE A 220 -5.64 -7.61 1.89
CA ILE A 220 -5.78 -6.43 1.02
C ILE A 220 -6.13 -6.84 -0.40
N VAL A 221 -5.39 -7.76 -0.98
CA VAL A 221 -5.64 -8.26 -2.34
C VAL A 221 -7.04 -8.86 -2.46
N SER A 222 -7.49 -9.60 -1.42
CA SER A 222 -8.84 -10.17 -1.41
C SER A 222 -9.95 -9.10 -1.44
N ALA A 223 -9.74 -7.97 -0.75
CA ALA A 223 -10.66 -6.82 -0.78
C ALA A 223 -10.75 -6.20 -2.18
N TRP A 224 -9.58 -5.98 -2.83
CA TRP A 224 -9.52 -5.40 -4.17
C TRP A 224 -10.24 -6.26 -5.20
N VAL A 225 -9.96 -7.57 -5.22
CA VAL A 225 -10.59 -8.51 -6.15
C VAL A 225 -12.09 -8.62 -5.90
N SER A 226 -12.51 -8.71 -4.63
CA SER A 226 -13.92 -8.78 -4.27
C SER A 226 -14.74 -7.57 -4.71
N ALA A 227 -14.11 -6.40 -4.84
CA ALA A 227 -14.78 -5.16 -5.21
C ALA A 227 -14.96 -4.98 -6.73
N LEU A 228 -14.21 -5.68 -7.57
CA LEU A 228 -14.18 -5.44 -9.03
C LEU A 228 -15.58 -5.45 -9.66
N GLY A 229 -16.34 -6.50 -9.44
CA GLY A 229 -17.69 -6.67 -10.01
C GLY A 229 -18.82 -6.50 -8.99
N LYS A 230 -18.60 -5.92 -7.81
CA LYS A 230 -19.59 -5.86 -6.73
C LYS A 230 -20.31 -4.50 -6.67
N PRO A 231 -21.59 -4.41 -7.11
CA PRO A 231 -22.33 -3.14 -7.14
C PRO A 231 -22.41 -2.42 -5.78
N ALA A 232 -22.48 -3.16 -4.68
CA ALA A 232 -22.53 -2.59 -3.33
C ALA A 232 -21.28 -1.76 -2.95
N THR A 233 -20.21 -1.79 -3.77
CA THR A 233 -18.97 -1.03 -3.54
C THR A 233 -18.88 0.24 -4.38
N TYR A 234 -19.79 0.45 -5.33
CA TYR A 234 -19.73 1.58 -6.24
C TYR A 234 -19.99 2.91 -5.52
N GLY A 235 -19.15 3.91 -5.80
CA GLY A 235 -19.18 5.22 -5.15
C GLY A 235 -18.70 5.24 -3.69
N ARG A 236 -18.25 4.09 -3.15
CA ARG A 236 -17.92 3.96 -1.73
C ARG A 236 -16.42 4.06 -1.43
N ILE A 237 -16.17 4.36 -0.17
CA ILE A 237 -14.86 4.32 0.47
C ILE A 237 -14.87 3.18 1.48
N PHE A 238 -13.75 2.49 1.62
CA PHE A 238 -13.57 1.45 2.63
C PHE A 238 -12.22 1.60 3.32
N ASN A 239 -12.24 1.55 4.63
CA ASN A 239 -11.03 1.33 5.40
C ASN A 239 -10.60 -0.14 5.27
N LEU A 240 -9.35 -0.36 4.93
CA LEU A 240 -8.76 -1.69 4.89
C LEU A 240 -7.63 -1.77 5.91
N GLY A 241 -7.95 -2.28 7.08
CA GLY A 241 -7.08 -2.54 8.21
C GLY A 241 -7.43 -3.87 8.88
N SER A 242 -6.72 -4.25 9.92
CA SER A 242 -7.06 -5.44 10.72
C SER A 242 -8.15 -5.15 11.76
N GLY A 243 -8.38 -3.87 12.10
CA GLY A 243 -9.21 -3.46 13.22
C GLY A 243 -8.50 -3.61 14.58
N HIS A 244 -7.24 -4.00 14.58
CA HIS A 244 -6.40 -4.14 15.77
C HIS A 244 -5.16 -3.26 15.66
N ARG A 245 -4.63 -2.82 16.78
CA ARG A 245 -3.44 -1.98 16.81
C ARG A 245 -2.33 -2.64 17.61
N LEU A 246 -1.11 -2.48 17.14
CA LEU A 246 0.12 -2.85 17.84
C LEU A 246 0.97 -1.58 18.04
N SER A 247 1.57 -1.41 19.22
CA SER A 247 2.57 -0.38 19.43
C SER A 247 3.86 -0.74 18.67
N ILE A 248 4.69 0.27 18.38
CA ILE A 248 5.99 0.04 17.73
C ILE A 248 6.92 -0.77 18.66
N ASN A 249 6.77 -0.62 19.98
CA ASN A 249 7.46 -1.46 20.96
C ASN A 249 7.05 -2.94 20.82
N GLN A 250 5.74 -3.22 20.76
CA GLN A 250 5.22 -4.58 20.55
C GLN A 250 5.68 -5.14 19.17
N LEU A 251 5.65 -4.31 18.13
CA LEU A 251 6.17 -4.72 16.83
C LEU A 251 7.64 -5.14 16.92
N GLY A 252 8.47 -4.37 17.62
CA GLY A 252 9.87 -4.71 17.87
C GLY A 252 10.02 -6.08 18.54
N ASP A 253 9.24 -6.34 19.58
CA ASP A 253 9.25 -7.63 20.29
C ASP A 253 8.84 -8.79 19.37
N PHE A 254 7.78 -8.65 18.59
CA PHE A 254 7.36 -9.68 17.61
C PHE A 254 8.44 -9.95 16.56
N VAL A 255 9.08 -8.92 16.03
CA VAL A 255 10.13 -9.05 15.02
C VAL A 255 11.37 -9.72 15.63
N LEU A 256 11.79 -9.34 16.84
CA LEU A 256 12.90 -9.98 17.52
C LEU A 256 12.60 -11.47 17.78
N ALA A 257 11.43 -11.79 18.32
CA ALA A 257 11.02 -13.16 18.60
C ALA A 257 11.00 -14.03 17.33
N ALA A 258 10.59 -13.48 16.18
CA ALA A 258 10.58 -14.19 14.91
C ALA A 258 12.00 -14.58 14.40
N PHE A 259 13.04 -13.96 14.93
CA PHE A 259 14.46 -14.30 14.68
C PHE A 259 15.15 -14.94 15.90
N ASN A 260 14.38 -15.39 16.89
CA ASN A 260 14.88 -15.97 18.15
C ASN A 260 15.76 -15.00 18.97
N HIS A 261 15.46 -13.69 18.89
CA HIS A 261 16.08 -12.64 19.68
C HIS A 261 15.13 -12.05 20.70
N THR A 262 15.69 -11.39 21.69
CA THR A 262 15.01 -10.63 22.73
C THR A 262 15.65 -9.25 22.89
N ARG A 263 15.05 -8.34 23.65
CA ARG A 263 15.66 -7.03 23.95
C ARG A 263 16.95 -7.13 24.76
N SER A 264 17.25 -8.27 25.38
CA SER A 264 18.47 -8.45 26.17
C SER A 264 19.70 -8.79 25.30
N ASP A 265 19.48 -9.36 24.12
CA ASP A 265 20.55 -9.82 23.22
C ASP A 265 20.58 -9.09 21.88
N TYR A 266 19.59 -8.23 21.59
CA TYR A 266 19.57 -7.41 20.39
C TYR A 266 19.32 -5.93 20.68
N SER A 267 20.06 -5.05 20.00
CA SER A 267 20.04 -3.61 20.26
C SER A 267 18.80 -2.92 19.67
N LEU A 268 17.97 -2.34 20.55
CA LEU A 268 16.95 -1.37 20.19
C LEU A 268 17.42 0.04 20.57
N VAL A 269 17.38 0.97 19.63
CA VAL A 269 17.81 2.37 19.83
C VAL A 269 16.60 3.29 19.70
N TYR A 270 16.41 4.18 20.66
CA TYR A 270 15.35 5.17 20.62
C TYR A 270 15.88 6.50 20.08
N ALA A 271 15.21 7.05 19.07
CA ALA A 271 15.56 8.32 18.42
C ALA A 271 14.41 9.34 18.58
N PRO A 272 14.64 10.64 18.35
CA PRO A 272 13.57 11.65 18.40
C PRO A 272 12.38 11.31 17.50
N ALA A 273 11.17 11.69 17.93
CA ALA A 273 9.94 11.47 17.17
C ALA A 273 9.99 12.11 15.78
N ARG A 274 9.34 11.48 14.79
CA ARG A 274 9.30 11.98 13.40
C ARG A 274 8.16 12.98 13.21
N PRO A 275 8.37 14.09 12.48
CA PRO A 275 7.28 14.97 12.07
C PRO A 275 6.25 14.23 11.20
N GLY A 276 4.97 14.57 11.38
CA GLY A 276 3.88 13.99 10.57
C GLY A 276 3.50 12.55 10.94
N ASP A 277 4.05 12.00 12.03
CA ASP A 277 3.71 10.65 12.51
C ASP A 277 2.46 10.70 13.42
N GLN A 278 1.44 9.88 13.08
CA GLN A 278 0.22 9.79 13.89
C GLN A 278 0.47 8.94 15.15
N ARG A 279 -0.04 9.40 16.30
CA ARG A 279 0.20 8.73 17.57
C ARG A 279 -0.51 7.38 17.67
N GLN A 280 -1.78 7.32 17.28
CA GLN A 280 -2.58 6.09 17.34
C GLN A 280 -3.36 5.90 16.06
N VAL A 281 -3.39 4.68 15.55
CA VAL A 281 -4.03 4.32 14.30
C VAL A 281 -4.74 2.98 14.45
N GLN A 282 -6.06 2.98 14.18
CA GLN A 282 -6.90 1.77 14.19
C GLN A 282 -8.07 1.96 13.23
N ALA A 283 -8.30 1.02 12.33
CA ALA A 283 -9.41 1.05 11.38
C ALA A 283 -10.73 0.64 12.04
N ASP A 284 -11.79 1.39 11.77
CA ASP A 284 -13.13 0.81 11.77
C ASP A 284 -13.35 0.17 10.39
N ILE A 285 -13.58 -1.15 10.38
CA ILE A 285 -13.79 -1.94 9.16
C ILE A 285 -15.25 -2.36 8.97
N THR A 286 -16.17 -1.72 9.69
CA THR A 286 -17.61 -2.06 9.64
C THR A 286 -18.18 -1.92 8.23
N GLN A 287 -17.84 -0.86 7.50
CA GLN A 287 -18.28 -0.67 6.11
C GLN A 287 -17.75 -1.77 5.19
N ALA A 288 -16.50 -2.19 5.37
CA ALA A 288 -15.91 -3.28 4.60
C ALA A 288 -16.63 -4.62 4.90
N ARG A 289 -16.94 -4.91 6.15
CA ARG A 289 -17.73 -6.11 6.53
C ARG A 289 -19.12 -6.10 5.90
N VAL A 290 -19.86 -5.01 6.04
CA VAL A 290 -21.29 -4.94 5.65
C VAL A 290 -21.45 -4.85 4.14
N ASN A 291 -20.73 -3.96 3.47
CA ASN A 291 -20.96 -3.64 2.06
C ASN A 291 -20.01 -4.38 1.11
N LEU A 292 -18.74 -4.59 1.51
CA LEU A 292 -17.80 -5.37 0.72
C LEU A 292 -17.86 -6.87 1.07
N GLY A 293 -18.40 -7.25 2.25
CA GLY A 293 -18.40 -8.65 2.75
C GLY A 293 -16.98 -9.13 3.02
N TRP A 294 -16.12 -8.21 3.45
CA TRP A 294 -14.70 -8.47 3.66
C TRP A 294 -14.32 -8.25 5.13
N GLU A 295 -13.47 -9.11 5.61
CA GLU A 295 -12.75 -8.96 6.86
C GLU A 295 -11.36 -9.59 6.74
N PRO A 296 -10.37 -9.12 7.49
CA PRO A 296 -9.04 -9.73 7.50
C PRO A 296 -9.11 -11.14 8.11
N LYS A 297 -8.39 -12.08 7.51
CA LYS A 297 -8.37 -13.50 7.91
C LYS A 297 -7.03 -13.95 8.46
N VAL A 298 -5.97 -13.21 8.15
CA VAL A 298 -4.61 -13.58 8.52
C VAL A 298 -4.24 -12.86 9.82
N SER A 299 -3.91 -13.63 10.88
CA SER A 299 -3.41 -13.03 12.12
C SER A 299 -2.05 -12.36 11.90
N PHE A 300 -1.70 -11.38 12.75
CA PHE A 300 -0.42 -10.69 12.64
C PHE A 300 0.76 -11.67 12.72
N GLU A 301 0.70 -12.63 13.63
CA GLU A 301 1.73 -13.63 13.84
C GLU A 301 1.93 -14.53 12.61
N THR A 302 0.81 -14.99 12.02
CA THR A 302 0.85 -15.81 10.80
C THR A 302 1.46 -15.03 9.63
N GLY A 303 0.98 -13.81 9.39
CA GLY A 303 1.50 -12.96 8.32
C GLY A 303 2.96 -12.56 8.54
N LEU A 304 3.36 -12.30 9.79
CA LEU A 304 4.75 -12.01 10.13
C LEU A 304 5.64 -13.22 9.82
N ALA A 305 5.25 -14.43 10.22
CA ALA A 305 6.02 -15.66 9.96
C ALA A 305 6.23 -15.88 8.45
N GLU A 306 5.20 -15.66 7.62
CA GLU A 306 5.30 -15.74 6.15
C GLU A 306 6.25 -14.67 5.59
N THR A 307 6.14 -13.43 6.11
CA THR A 307 6.99 -12.31 5.69
C THR A 307 8.45 -12.55 6.04
N VAL A 308 8.73 -13.05 7.24
CA VAL A 308 10.09 -13.40 7.69
C VAL A 308 10.66 -14.53 6.87
N ARG A 309 9.88 -15.59 6.60
CA ARG A 309 10.33 -16.71 5.76
C ARG A 309 10.75 -16.22 4.37
N TRP A 310 9.92 -15.39 3.74
CA TRP A 310 10.24 -14.77 2.47
C TRP A 310 11.51 -13.91 2.56
N ALA A 311 11.63 -13.06 3.58
CA ALA A 311 12.76 -12.17 3.76
C ALA A 311 14.09 -12.94 3.90
N ILE A 312 14.10 -14.05 4.66
CA ILE A 312 15.25 -14.92 4.81
C ILE A 312 15.60 -15.60 3.48
N GLN A 313 14.61 -16.07 2.72
CA GLN A 313 14.85 -16.71 1.40
C GLN A 313 15.48 -15.73 0.39
N GLN A 314 15.05 -14.47 0.39
CA GLN A 314 15.57 -13.45 -0.52
C GLN A 314 16.98 -12.95 -0.13
N HIS A 315 17.28 -12.87 1.17
CA HIS A 315 18.51 -12.26 1.69
C HIS A 315 19.43 -13.25 2.42
N GLY A 316 19.04 -14.51 2.59
CA GLY A 316 19.75 -15.50 3.40
C GLY A 316 21.15 -15.86 2.90
N ASN A 317 21.40 -15.77 1.60
CA ASN A 317 22.74 -16.00 1.04
C ASN A 317 23.72 -14.88 1.42
N ASP A 318 23.25 -13.63 1.51
CA ASP A 318 24.07 -12.51 1.97
C ASP A 318 24.32 -12.56 3.47
N LEU A 319 23.37 -13.08 4.26
CA LEU A 319 23.47 -13.18 5.71
C LEU A 319 24.52 -14.22 6.14
N GLN A 320 24.50 -15.41 5.54
CA GLN A 320 25.50 -16.46 5.84
C GLN A 320 26.91 -16.00 5.52
N THR A 321 27.10 -15.23 4.45
CA THR A 321 28.39 -14.67 4.07
C THR A 321 28.86 -13.57 5.04
N LYS A 322 27.96 -12.77 5.58
CA LYS A 322 28.29 -11.69 6.56
C LYS A 322 28.52 -12.23 7.97
N ILE A 323 27.76 -13.25 8.40
CA ILE A 323 27.96 -13.91 9.70
C ILE A 323 29.32 -14.64 9.69
N ALA A 324 29.66 -15.34 8.61
CA ALA A 324 30.96 -16.00 8.45
C ALA A 324 32.15 -15.02 8.47
N LYS A 325 31.98 -13.80 7.92
CA LYS A 325 33.01 -12.73 7.95
C LYS A 325 33.16 -12.01 9.29
N ARG A 326 32.17 -12.08 10.20
CA ARG A 326 32.27 -11.52 11.57
C ARG A 326 32.79 -12.52 12.60
N ALA A 327 32.85 -13.80 12.24
CA ALA A 327 33.37 -14.87 13.09
C ALA A 327 34.90 -15.15 12.86
N ILE A 328 35.54 -14.36 12.00
CA ILE A 328 37.00 -14.30 11.77
C ILE A 328 37.50 -12.93 12.28
#